data_2f0f3cacdea4180f59d0d36aabebdfb6
#
_entry.id   2f0f3cacdea4180f59d0d36aabebdfb6
#
_cell.length_a   1.000
_cell.length_b   1.000
_cell.length_c   1.000
_cell.angle_alpha   90.00
_cell.angle_beta   90.00
_cell.angle_gamma   90.00
#
_symmetry.space_group_name_H-M   'P 1'
#
loop_
_entity.id
_entity.type
_entity.pdbx_description
1 polymer ?
#
loop_
_entity_poly.entity_id
_entity_poly.type
_entity_poly.pdbx_seq_one_letter_code
_entity_poly.pdbx_strand_id
1 'polypeptide(L)'
;NKDMTFLIEYAVQNGVIDYVVPESVTSIGSCAFMGCNTLKSIKLPENLKLIEDSTFYYCSKLESINIPNGVTSIGSQAFKDCHNLKSVSISDTVTKIGRSAFSNCSSLTMIKLPESVSLIVVSAFENCSTLSAIIIENPACSFMGDYTIYNFKDQNENYVFNGTIYGYENSTAQTYAEKYNRNFVSLGEYTETLIGDISGNGEIDLYDAIEIAKAIMGMRTFTEEEKLIADFNKDGTVDLYDAIEIARTLLPK
;
A
#
# COMPACT_ATOMS: atom_id res chain seq x y z
N ASN A 1 27.87 -5.19 -2.62
CA ASN A 1 28.54 -6.13 -3.50
C ASN A 1 29.31 -5.37 -4.59
N LYS A 2 30.11 -6.09 -5.42
CA LYS A 2 30.95 -5.49 -6.45
C LYS A 2 30.16 -4.76 -7.54
N ASP A 3 28.93 -5.16 -7.79
CA ASP A 3 28.02 -4.59 -8.80
C ASP A 3 27.08 -3.52 -8.20
N MET A 4 27.23 -3.20 -6.91
CA MET A 4 26.40 -2.24 -6.16
C MET A 4 24.88 -2.47 -6.31
N THR A 5 24.46 -3.73 -6.43
CA THR A 5 23.05 -4.10 -6.55
C THR A 5 22.42 -4.51 -5.22
N PHE A 6 23.25 -4.73 -4.20
CA PHE A 6 22.82 -5.14 -2.87
C PHE A 6 23.41 -4.26 -1.77
N LEU A 7 22.57 -3.59 -1.00
CA LEU A 7 22.96 -2.82 0.17
C LEU A 7 22.80 -3.68 1.42
N ILE A 8 23.94 -4.10 2.04
CA ILE A 8 23.93 -4.97 3.22
C ILE A 8 23.70 -4.15 4.48
N GLU A 9 24.41 -3.04 4.62
CA GLU A 9 24.39 -2.20 5.82
C GLU A 9 24.77 -0.78 5.43
N TYR A 10 24.08 0.18 6.03
CA TYR A 10 24.40 1.59 5.93
C TYR A 10 25.14 2.04 7.21
N ALA A 11 26.30 2.66 7.05
CA ALA A 11 27.11 3.09 8.20
C ALA A 11 26.39 4.20 9.01
N VAL A 12 25.87 3.85 10.16
CA VAL A 12 25.02 4.67 11.04
C VAL A 12 25.70 5.99 11.49
N GLN A 13 27.03 6.09 11.42
CA GLN A 13 27.82 7.18 12.01
C GLN A 13 28.05 8.38 11.08
N ASN A 14 27.52 8.41 9.88
CA ASN A 14 27.88 9.42 8.87
C ASN A 14 27.18 10.77 9.03
N GLY A 15 26.28 10.96 9.98
CA GLY A 15 25.55 12.23 10.17
C GLY A 15 24.71 12.65 8.97
N VAL A 16 24.45 11.74 8.02
CA VAL A 16 23.66 12.00 6.80
C VAL A 16 22.21 12.20 7.21
N ILE A 17 21.65 13.30 6.71
CA ILE A 17 20.27 13.71 6.98
C ILE A 17 19.35 13.21 5.89
N ASP A 18 19.76 13.36 4.63
CA ASP A 18 19.01 12.96 3.45
C ASP A 18 19.86 12.01 2.62
N TYR A 19 19.29 10.87 2.24
CA TYR A 19 20.00 9.85 1.49
C TYR A 19 19.23 9.41 0.25
N VAL A 20 19.93 9.23 -0.85
CA VAL A 20 19.39 8.65 -2.07
C VAL A 20 20.08 7.32 -2.30
N VAL A 21 19.31 6.23 -2.24
CA VAL A 21 19.82 4.90 -2.58
C VAL A 21 20.01 4.85 -4.10
N PRO A 22 21.20 4.43 -4.57
CA PRO A 22 21.45 4.35 -6.01
C PRO A 22 20.46 3.46 -6.75
N GLU A 23 20.02 3.86 -7.95
CA GLU A 23 19.06 3.10 -8.76
C GLU A 23 19.58 1.71 -9.21
N SER A 24 20.89 1.48 -9.11
CA SER A 24 21.49 0.15 -9.32
C SER A 24 21.16 -0.85 -8.20
N VAL A 25 20.70 -0.37 -7.03
CA VAL A 25 20.38 -1.22 -5.89
C VAL A 25 19.00 -1.85 -6.10
N THR A 26 18.95 -3.17 -6.15
CA THR A 26 17.70 -3.93 -6.33
C THR A 26 17.25 -4.64 -5.05
N SER A 27 18.12 -4.67 -4.02
CA SER A 27 17.82 -5.28 -2.73
C SER A 27 18.53 -4.53 -1.60
N ILE A 28 17.80 -4.30 -0.51
CA ILE A 28 18.28 -3.72 0.73
C ILE A 28 18.10 -4.78 1.81
N GLY A 29 19.17 -5.14 2.51
CA GLY A 29 19.15 -6.21 3.50
C GLY A 29 18.35 -5.87 4.75
N SER A 30 17.97 -6.91 5.50
CA SER A 30 17.38 -6.75 6.83
C SER A 30 18.31 -5.90 7.71
N CYS A 31 17.72 -5.02 8.52
CA CYS A 31 18.43 -4.10 9.40
C CYS A 31 19.38 -3.09 8.70
N ALA A 32 19.38 -2.95 7.38
CA ALA A 32 20.38 -2.18 6.65
C ALA A 32 20.51 -0.71 7.08
N PHE A 33 19.42 -0.08 7.50
CA PHE A 33 19.35 1.28 8.04
C PHE A 33 18.98 1.32 9.53
N MET A 34 19.06 0.17 10.21
CA MET A 34 18.68 0.10 11.62
C MET A 34 19.46 1.12 12.47
N GLY A 35 18.73 1.92 13.26
CA GLY A 35 19.33 2.92 14.17
C GLY A 35 19.92 4.16 13.48
N CYS A 36 19.59 4.41 12.21
CA CYS A 36 20.02 5.63 11.52
C CYS A 36 19.30 6.87 12.07
N ASN A 37 19.69 7.31 13.27
CA ASN A 37 19.00 8.35 14.04
C ASN A 37 19.23 9.78 13.54
N THR A 38 19.99 9.98 12.48
CA THR A 38 20.18 11.28 11.83
C THR A 38 19.40 11.39 10.53
N LEU A 39 18.97 10.25 9.95
CA LEU A 39 18.29 10.16 8.68
C LEU A 39 16.87 10.75 8.78
N LYS A 40 16.59 11.82 8.03
CA LYS A 40 15.27 12.47 7.96
C LYS A 40 14.50 12.07 6.72
N SER A 41 15.19 11.89 5.62
CA SER A 41 14.57 11.44 4.37
C SER A 41 15.44 10.41 3.66
N ILE A 42 14.78 9.52 2.94
CA ILE A 42 15.44 8.54 2.07
C ILE A 42 14.63 8.36 0.79
N LYS A 43 15.31 8.40 -0.34
CA LYS A 43 14.73 7.99 -1.62
C LYS A 43 15.17 6.56 -1.91
N LEU A 44 14.19 5.68 -2.08
CA LEU A 44 14.38 4.29 -2.46
C LEU A 44 14.40 4.13 -3.98
N PRO A 45 15.13 3.14 -4.53
CA PRO A 45 15.18 2.90 -5.97
C PRO A 45 13.90 2.21 -6.46
N GLU A 46 13.46 2.53 -7.67
CA GLU A 46 12.22 2.00 -8.25
C GLU A 46 12.26 0.47 -8.50
N ASN A 47 13.45 -0.10 -8.61
CA ASN A 47 13.63 -1.54 -8.82
C ASN A 47 13.58 -2.39 -7.53
N LEU A 48 13.36 -1.76 -6.37
CA LEU A 48 13.30 -2.47 -5.09
C LEU A 48 12.06 -3.38 -5.05
N LYS A 49 12.24 -4.62 -4.55
CA LYS A 49 11.15 -5.63 -4.49
C LYS A 49 10.56 -5.81 -3.11
N LEU A 50 11.35 -5.60 -2.08
CA LEU A 50 10.94 -5.80 -0.69
C LEU A 50 11.53 -4.71 0.20
N ILE A 51 10.78 -4.32 1.22
CA ILE A 51 11.35 -3.72 2.44
C ILE A 51 11.52 -4.88 3.43
N GLU A 52 12.76 -5.26 3.66
CA GLU A 52 13.10 -6.40 4.51
C GLU A 52 12.81 -6.12 6.01
N ASP A 53 12.89 -7.18 6.83
CA ASP A 53 12.66 -7.08 8.26
C ASP A 53 13.62 -6.07 8.92
N SER A 54 13.07 -5.21 9.79
CA SER A 54 13.82 -4.22 10.56
C SER A 54 14.67 -3.25 9.73
N THR A 55 14.45 -3.13 8.42
CA THR A 55 15.28 -2.30 7.52
C THR A 55 15.49 -0.89 8.07
N PHE A 56 14.45 -0.23 8.56
CA PHE A 56 14.48 1.11 9.14
C PHE A 56 14.15 1.13 10.65
N TYR A 57 14.34 -0.01 11.32
CA TYR A 57 14.06 -0.09 12.75
C TYR A 57 14.83 1.00 13.51
N TYR A 58 14.11 1.76 14.36
CA TYR A 58 14.68 2.84 15.16
C TYR A 58 15.36 3.97 14.35
N CYS A 59 14.89 4.24 13.12
CA CYS A 59 15.21 5.48 12.40
C CYS A 59 14.39 6.64 12.98
N SER A 60 14.72 7.04 14.21
CA SER A 60 13.86 7.92 15.04
C SER A 60 13.66 9.32 14.47
N LYS A 61 14.45 9.77 13.49
CA LYS A 61 14.35 11.08 12.83
C LYS A 61 13.72 11.01 11.44
N LEU A 62 13.44 9.82 10.92
CA LEU A 62 12.80 9.66 9.62
C LEU A 62 11.40 10.31 9.64
N GLU A 63 11.18 11.31 8.77
CA GLU A 63 9.96 12.11 8.75
C GLU A 63 8.92 11.61 7.73
N SER A 64 9.40 11.10 6.61
CA SER A 64 8.54 10.56 5.56
C SER A 64 9.27 9.50 4.73
N ILE A 65 8.49 8.63 4.10
CA ILE A 65 9.02 7.66 3.14
C ILE A 65 7.99 7.39 2.05
N ASN A 66 8.50 7.24 0.82
CA ASN A 66 7.73 6.72 -0.31
C ASN A 66 8.18 5.30 -0.60
N ILE A 67 7.24 4.35 -0.56
CA ILE A 67 7.47 2.96 -0.93
C ILE A 67 7.24 2.84 -2.44
N PRO A 68 8.29 2.55 -3.23
CA PRO A 68 8.22 2.61 -4.69
C PRO A 68 7.40 1.48 -5.29
N ASN A 69 6.98 1.68 -6.55
CA ASN A 69 6.34 0.65 -7.34
C ASN A 69 7.30 -0.55 -7.53
N GLY A 70 6.75 -1.75 -7.35
CA GLY A 70 7.54 -2.99 -7.39
C GLY A 70 7.81 -3.58 -6.02
N VAL A 71 7.70 -2.82 -4.92
CA VAL A 71 7.73 -3.37 -3.56
C VAL A 71 6.43 -4.12 -3.29
N THR A 72 6.54 -5.42 -3.02
CA THR A 72 5.37 -6.28 -2.78
C THR A 72 5.10 -6.54 -1.30
N SER A 73 6.07 -6.28 -0.42
CA SER A 73 5.90 -6.52 1.03
C SER A 73 6.73 -5.55 1.86
N ILE A 74 6.13 -5.12 2.97
CA ILE A 74 6.81 -4.42 4.06
C ILE A 74 7.05 -5.44 5.17
N GLY A 75 8.31 -5.69 5.51
CA GLY A 75 8.76 -6.70 6.46
C GLY A 75 8.38 -6.44 7.91
N SER A 76 8.64 -7.43 8.76
CA SER A 76 8.39 -7.30 10.19
C SER A 76 9.28 -6.21 10.81
N GLN A 77 8.68 -5.34 11.65
CA GLN A 77 9.40 -4.27 12.33
C GLN A 77 10.12 -3.27 11.39
N ALA A 78 9.78 -3.23 10.11
CA ALA A 78 10.50 -2.46 9.10
C ALA A 78 10.66 -0.99 9.46
N PHE A 79 9.63 -0.36 10.05
CA PHE A 79 9.61 1.04 10.52
C PHE A 79 9.33 1.15 12.02
N LYS A 80 9.52 0.06 12.76
CA LYS A 80 9.28 0.11 14.21
C LYS A 80 10.18 1.15 14.87
N ASP A 81 9.61 1.91 15.84
CA ASP A 81 10.27 2.98 16.58
C ASP A 81 10.76 4.16 15.70
N CYS A 82 10.16 4.36 14.52
CA CYS A 82 10.34 5.57 13.71
C CYS A 82 9.46 6.71 14.27
N HIS A 83 9.85 7.26 15.43
CA HIS A 83 8.99 8.16 16.21
C HIS A 83 8.58 9.44 15.48
N ASN A 84 9.40 9.94 14.54
CA ASN A 84 9.11 11.17 13.79
C ASN A 84 8.44 10.92 12.44
N LEU A 85 8.12 9.65 12.10
CA LEU A 85 7.49 9.31 10.83
C LEU A 85 6.06 9.85 10.80
N LYS A 86 5.83 10.87 9.96
CA LYS A 86 4.56 11.60 9.82
C LYS A 86 3.70 11.06 8.69
N SER A 87 4.34 10.61 7.61
CA SER A 87 3.65 10.13 6.41
C SER A 87 4.39 8.98 5.74
N VAL A 88 3.61 8.05 5.22
CA VAL A 88 4.07 6.92 4.41
C VAL A 88 3.20 6.87 3.17
N SER A 89 3.82 6.92 1.99
CA SER A 89 3.14 6.60 0.73
C SER A 89 3.41 5.15 0.40
N ILE A 90 2.35 4.37 0.22
CA ILE A 90 2.42 2.94 -0.07
C ILE A 90 1.93 2.75 -1.50
N SER A 91 2.74 2.10 -2.34
CA SER A 91 2.39 1.81 -3.74
C SER A 91 1.38 0.68 -3.87
N ASP A 92 0.66 0.67 -5.00
CA ASP A 92 -0.38 -0.32 -5.33
C ASP A 92 0.17 -1.72 -5.65
N THR A 93 1.46 -1.95 -5.43
CA THR A 93 2.09 -3.27 -5.55
C THR A 93 2.29 -3.97 -4.20
N VAL A 94 2.12 -3.23 -3.09
CA VAL A 94 2.30 -3.78 -1.74
C VAL A 94 1.10 -4.64 -1.36
N THR A 95 1.34 -5.92 -1.10
CA THR A 95 0.29 -6.88 -0.72
C THR A 95 0.26 -7.21 0.76
N LYS A 96 1.35 -6.92 1.49
CA LYS A 96 1.48 -7.32 2.90
C LYS A 96 2.16 -6.25 3.74
N ILE A 97 1.57 -6.00 4.92
CA ILE A 97 2.16 -5.23 6.02
C ILE A 97 2.57 -6.20 7.13
N GLY A 98 3.86 -6.28 7.42
CA GLY A 98 4.45 -7.23 8.36
C GLY A 98 4.14 -6.96 9.82
N ARG A 99 4.51 -7.92 10.69
CA ARG A 99 4.34 -7.81 12.14
C ARG A 99 5.05 -6.58 12.69
N SER A 100 4.34 -5.78 13.48
CA SER A 100 4.88 -4.57 14.11
C SER A 100 5.56 -3.59 13.13
N ALA A 101 5.18 -3.62 11.83
CA ALA A 101 5.88 -2.88 10.77
C ALA A 101 5.98 -1.38 11.07
N PHE A 102 4.94 -0.78 11.64
CA PHE A 102 4.87 0.63 12.03
C PHE A 102 4.68 0.81 13.55
N SER A 103 5.00 -0.21 14.36
CA SER A 103 4.86 -0.10 15.82
C SER A 103 5.66 1.08 16.36
N ASN A 104 5.08 1.86 17.30
CA ASN A 104 5.66 3.06 17.90
C ASN A 104 5.99 4.21 16.91
N CYS A 105 5.34 4.28 15.75
CA CYS A 105 5.40 5.46 14.88
C CYS A 105 4.52 6.57 15.48
N SER A 106 4.99 7.20 16.56
CA SER A 106 4.20 8.09 17.41
C SER A 106 3.84 9.44 16.77
N SER A 107 4.41 9.78 15.61
CA SER A 107 4.04 10.97 14.83
C SER A 107 3.16 10.67 13.61
N LEU A 108 2.87 9.40 13.33
CA LEU A 108 2.03 9.00 12.20
C LEU A 108 0.57 9.33 12.51
N THR A 109 -0.03 10.22 11.73
CA THR A 109 -1.42 10.69 11.97
C THR A 109 -2.44 9.96 11.11
N MET A 110 -2.05 9.55 9.92
CA MET A 110 -2.90 8.85 8.97
C MET A 110 -2.07 7.90 8.13
N ILE A 111 -2.68 6.79 7.73
CA ILE A 111 -2.12 5.90 6.71
C ILE A 111 -3.21 5.41 5.77
N LYS A 112 -2.89 5.41 4.47
CA LYS A 112 -3.73 4.85 3.42
C LYS A 112 -3.10 3.55 2.94
N LEU A 113 -3.86 2.47 2.99
CA LEU A 113 -3.49 1.14 2.51
C LEU A 113 -4.25 0.89 1.21
N PRO A 114 -3.54 0.78 0.07
CA PRO A 114 -4.16 0.59 -1.22
C PRO A 114 -4.86 -0.77 -1.34
N GLU A 115 -5.65 -0.92 -2.39
CA GLU A 115 -6.44 -2.13 -2.67
C GLU A 115 -5.58 -3.40 -2.77
N SER A 116 -4.33 -3.27 -3.20
CA SER A 116 -3.38 -4.39 -3.25
C SER A 116 -3.08 -5.02 -1.89
N VAL A 117 -3.22 -4.26 -0.77
CA VAL A 117 -2.90 -4.77 0.57
C VAL A 117 -3.93 -5.79 1.03
N SER A 118 -3.59 -7.05 0.92
CA SER A 118 -4.46 -8.18 1.28
C SER A 118 -4.23 -8.71 2.71
N LEU A 119 -3.11 -8.35 3.36
CA LEU A 119 -2.75 -8.85 4.68
C LEU A 119 -2.09 -7.80 5.56
N ILE A 120 -2.65 -7.59 6.76
CA ILE A 120 -2.05 -6.80 7.83
C ILE A 120 -1.78 -7.74 9.02
N VAL A 121 -0.50 -7.84 9.44
CA VAL A 121 -0.09 -8.75 10.50
C VAL A 121 -0.18 -8.08 11.88
N VAL A 122 -0.26 -8.90 12.92
CA VAL A 122 -0.43 -8.48 14.32
C VAL A 122 0.51 -7.34 14.72
N SER A 123 -0.03 -6.40 15.51
CA SER A 123 0.68 -5.22 16.03
C SER A 123 1.24 -4.27 14.96
N ALA A 124 0.78 -4.35 13.70
CA ALA A 124 1.33 -3.54 12.62
C ALA A 124 1.36 -2.05 12.95
N PHE A 125 0.34 -1.54 13.66
CA PHE A 125 0.20 -0.14 14.08
C PHE A 125 0.13 0.02 15.60
N GLU A 126 0.79 -0.87 16.33
CA GLU A 126 0.88 -0.83 17.78
C GLU A 126 1.49 0.48 18.27
N ASN A 127 0.87 1.12 19.29
CA ASN A 127 1.37 2.34 19.93
C ASN A 127 1.63 3.52 18.97
N CYS A 128 0.96 3.59 17.83
CA CYS A 128 0.92 4.79 16.99
C CYS A 128 0.01 5.84 17.65
N SER A 129 0.51 6.52 18.68
CA SER A 129 -0.31 7.33 19.61
C SER A 129 -1.06 8.50 18.96
N THR A 130 -0.58 9.00 17.82
CA THR A 130 -1.24 10.08 17.07
C THR A 130 -2.06 9.60 15.89
N LEU A 131 -2.06 8.28 15.62
CA LEU A 131 -2.76 7.72 14.47
C LEU A 131 -4.27 7.85 14.66
N SER A 132 -4.88 8.73 13.88
CA SER A 132 -6.30 9.07 13.95
C SER A 132 -7.12 8.50 12.80
N ALA A 133 -6.48 8.09 11.71
CA ALA A 133 -7.15 7.53 10.54
C ALA A 133 -6.35 6.41 9.89
N ILE A 134 -7.01 5.30 9.61
CA ILE A 134 -6.50 4.23 8.74
C ILE A 134 -7.52 4.01 7.64
N ILE A 135 -7.10 4.21 6.39
CA ILE A 135 -7.93 3.98 5.20
C ILE A 135 -7.52 2.64 4.60
N ILE A 136 -8.46 1.72 4.44
CA ILE A 136 -8.25 0.37 3.93
C ILE A 136 -9.12 0.21 2.69
N GLU A 137 -8.47 0.29 1.51
CA GLU A 137 -9.18 0.24 0.23
C GLU A 137 -9.48 -1.19 -0.24
N ASN A 138 -8.78 -2.20 0.29
CA ASN A 138 -9.10 -3.59 -0.03
C ASN A 138 -10.28 -4.09 0.83
N PRO A 139 -11.43 -4.39 0.25
CA PRO A 139 -12.60 -4.88 1.01
C PRO A 139 -12.37 -6.26 1.64
N ALA A 140 -11.44 -7.05 1.10
CA ALA A 140 -11.09 -8.40 1.56
C ALA A 140 -9.76 -8.46 2.36
N CYS A 141 -9.24 -7.31 2.82
CA CYS A 141 -7.99 -7.24 3.56
C CYS A 141 -8.04 -8.07 4.85
N SER A 142 -7.20 -9.07 4.99
CA SER A 142 -7.15 -9.93 6.17
C SER A 142 -6.35 -9.30 7.30
N PHE A 143 -6.85 -9.44 8.53
CA PHE A 143 -6.18 -9.02 9.77
C PHE A 143 -5.68 -10.26 10.51
N MET A 144 -4.35 -10.43 10.57
CA MET A 144 -3.76 -11.56 11.29
C MET A 144 -3.50 -11.19 12.75
N GLY A 145 -4.41 -11.63 13.62
CA GLY A 145 -4.35 -11.42 15.07
C GLY A 145 -5.37 -10.39 15.56
N ASP A 146 -5.73 -10.54 16.84
CA ASP A 146 -6.81 -9.77 17.46
C ASP A 146 -6.43 -8.30 17.71
N TYR A 147 -5.14 -7.95 17.71
CA TYR A 147 -4.63 -6.64 18.09
C TYR A 147 -3.73 -6.06 17.00
N THR A 148 -4.29 -5.96 15.79
CA THR A 148 -3.56 -5.45 14.63
C THR A 148 -3.50 -3.93 14.65
N ILE A 149 -4.59 -3.26 15.06
CA ILE A 149 -4.74 -1.80 15.08
C ILE A 149 -5.09 -1.34 16.51
N TYR A 150 -4.15 -0.68 17.18
CA TYR A 150 -4.40 -0.02 18.46
C TYR A 150 -3.35 1.06 18.77
N ASN A 151 -3.76 2.10 19.53
CA ASN A 151 -2.88 3.21 19.91
C ASN A 151 -2.21 2.97 21.27
N PHE A 152 -2.92 2.35 22.21
CA PHE A 152 -2.46 2.16 23.58
C PHE A 152 -3.26 1.06 24.26
N LYS A 153 -2.82 0.69 25.47
CA LYS A 153 -3.62 -0.09 26.41
C LYS A 153 -4.18 0.84 27.47
N ASP A 154 -5.45 0.64 27.81
CA ASP A 154 -6.07 1.35 28.92
C ASP A 154 -5.63 0.78 30.29
N GLN A 155 -6.14 1.37 31.37
CA GLN A 155 -5.81 0.94 32.74
C GLN A 155 -6.31 -0.48 33.09
N ASN A 156 -7.16 -1.08 32.24
CA ASN A 156 -7.66 -2.45 32.38
C ASN A 156 -6.94 -3.40 31.41
N GLU A 157 -5.80 -3.00 30.85
CA GLU A 157 -5.02 -3.75 29.85
C GLU A 157 -5.76 -3.99 28.50
N ASN A 158 -6.89 -3.26 28.24
CA ASN A 158 -7.58 -3.38 26.97
C ASN A 158 -6.85 -2.61 25.89
N TYR A 159 -6.77 -3.20 24.70
CA TYR A 159 -6.20 -2.56 23.52
C TYR A 159 -7.20 -1.56 22.94
N VAL A 160 -6.82 -0.30 22.84
CA VAL A 160 -7.68 0.81 22.42
C VAL A 160 -7.14 1.45 21.14
N PHE A 161 -8.04 1.76 20.23
CA PHE A 161 -7.77 2.60 19.07
C PHE A 161 -8.74 3.79 19.08
N ASN A 162 -8.23 5.00 19.28
CA ASN A 162 -9.03 6.22 19.35
C ASN A 162 -9.27 6.87 17.98
N GLY A 163 -8.70 6.29 16.92
CA GLY A 163 -8.88 6.76 15.56
C GLY A 163 -10.11 6.17 14.89
N THR A 164 -10.22 6.42 13.60
CA THR A 164 -11.28 5.92 12.74
C THR A 164 -10.69 5.00 11.69
N ILE A 165 -11.32 3.86 11.46
CA ILE A 165 -11.04 2.95 10.36
C ILE A 165 -12.00 3.31 9.23
N TYR A 166 -11.47 3.60 8.05
CA TYR A 166 -12.22 3.83 6.83
C TYR A 166 -12.10 2.61 5.94
N GLY A 167 -13.20 2.15 5.40
CA GLY A 167 -13.26 1.00 4.51
C GLY A 167 -14.60 0.93 3.80
N TYR A 168 -14.75 0.00 2.88
CA TYR A 168 -16.02 -0.19 2.18
C TYR A 168 -17.06 -0.90 3.05
N GLU A 169 -18.32 -0.75 2.68
CA GLU A 169 -19.44 -1.46 3.31
C GLU A 169 -19.27 -2.97 3.13
N ASN A 170 -19.66 -3.72 4.15
CA ASN A 170 -19.54 -5.18 4.20
C ASN A 170 -18.11 -5.72 4.06
N SER A 171 -17.10 -4.86 4.21
CA SER A 171 -15.68 -5.24 4.16
C SER A 171 -15.22 -5.94 5.43
N THR A 172 -14.06 -6.59 5.31
CA THR A 172 -13.35 -7.15 6.48
C THR A 172 -12.89 -6.05 7.45
N ALA A 173 -12.64 -4.83 6.96
CA ALA A 173 -12.31 -3.66 7.79
C ALA A 173 -13.49 -3.25 8.67
N GLN A 174 -14.71 -3.24 8.12
CA GLN A 174 -15.94 -3.02 8.90
C GLN A 174 -16.12 -4.11 9.95
N THR A 175 -16.03 -5.38 9.55
CA THR A 175 -16.15 -6.53 10.47
C THR A 175 -15.12 -6.47 11.61
N TYR A 176 -13.87 -6.09 11.28
CA TYR A 176 -12.82 -5.89 12.29
C TYR A 176 -13.17 -4.76 13.26
N ALA A 177 -13.62 -3.61 12.73
CA ALA A 177 -14.00 -2.46 13.56
C ALA A 177 -15.14 -2.79 14.52
N GLU A 178 -16.19 -3.45 14.04
CA GLU A 178 -17.32 -3.90 14.83
C GLU A 178 -16.90 -4.89 15.93
N LYS A 179 -16.11 -5.92 15.56
CA LYS A 179 -15.62 -6.95 16.50
C LYS A 179 -14.86 -6.35 17.69
N TYR A 180 -14.07 -5.31 17.45
CA TYR A 180 -13.22 -4.70 18.47
C TYR A 180 -13.72 -3.33 18.98
N ASN A 181 -14.98 -2.99 18.67
CA ASN A 181 -15.62 -1.73 19.06
C ASN A 181 -14.75 -0.51 18.67
N ARG A 182 -14.36 -0.43 17.39
CA ARG A 182 -13.61 0.68 16.80
C ARG A 182 -14.53 1.58 16.00
N ASN A 183 -14.21 2.86 15.92
CA ASN A 183 -14.92 3.76 15.02
C ASN A 183 -14.70 3.33 13.57
N PHE A 184 -15.78 3.21 12.82
CA PHE A 184 -15.77 2.90 11.41
C PHE A 184 -16.54 3.96 10.62
N VAL A 185 -16.00 4.33 9.45
CA VAL A 185 -16.66 5.20 8.48
C VAL A 185 -16.60 4.50 7.12
N SER A 186 -17.76 4.33 6.53
CA SER A 186 -17.91 3.71 5.21
C SER A 186 -17.39 4.65 4.12
N LEU A 187 -16.65 4.09 3.18
CA LEU A 187 -16.26 4.72 1.90
C LEU A 187 -17.34 4.54 0.81
N GLY A 188 -18.46 3.90 1.15
CA GLY A 188 -19.55 3.51 0.26
C GLY A 188 -19.53 2.01 -0.04
N GLU A 189 -20.33 1.60 -1.01
CA GLU A 189 -20.29 0.23 -1.52
C GLU A 189 -19.02 0.03 -2.35
N TYR A 190 -18.37 -1.12 -2.18
CA TYR A 190 -17.25 -1.48 -3.04
C TYR A 190 -17.80 -1.98 -4.37
N THR A 191 -17.42 -1.30 -5.43
CA THR A 191 -17.63 -1.78 -6.78
C THR A 191 -16.29 -2.22 -7.33
N GLU A 192 -16.12 -3.51 -7.56
CA GLU A 192 -14.91 -4.03 -8.20
C GLU A 192 -14.77 -3.37 -9.58
N THR A 193 -13.66 -2.68 -9.79
CA THR A 193 -13.36 -2.14 -11.12
C THR A 193 -12.97 -3.30 -12.03
N LEU A 194 -13.93 -3.79 -12.79
CA LEU A 194 -13.66 -4.82 -13.80
C LEU A 194 -12.84 -4.20 -14.93
N ILE A 195 -11.57 -4.59 -15.04
CA ILE A 195 -10.74 -4.20 -16.20
C ILE A 195 -11.43 -4.71 -17.45
N GLY A 196 -11.77 -3.78 -18.35
CA GLY A 196 -12.56 -4.06 -19.55
C GLY A 196 -14.02 -3.61 -19.47
N ASP A 197 -14.59 -3.34 -18.28
CA ASP A 197 -15.94 -2.78 -18.12
C ASP A 197 -15.91 -1.25 -18.25
N ILE A 198 -15.80 -0.76 -19.46
CA ILE A 198 -15.78 0.69 -19.77
C ILE A 198 -17.17 1.29 -19.71
N SER A 199 -18.20 0.49 -19.87
CA SER A 199 -19.59 0.91 -19.80
C SER A 199 -20.05 1.14 -18.34
N GLY A 200 -19.37 0.51 -17.38
CA GLY A 200 -19.68 0.58 -15.95
C GLY A 200 -20.96 -0.18 -15.57
N ASN A 201 -21.35 -1.17 -16.38
CA ASN A 201 -22.56 -1.94 -16.15
C ASN A 201 -22.36 -3.16 -15.24
N GLY A 202 -21.10 -3.47 -14.84
CA GLY A 202 -20.72 -4.59 -13.99
C GLY A 202 -20.46 -5.90 -14.75
N GLU A 203 -20.46 -5.87 -16.07
CA GLU A 203 -20.17 -7.02 -16.93
C GLU A 203 -19.18 -6.60 -18.02
N ILE A 204 -18.31 -7.51 -18.45
CA ILE A 204 -17.45 -7.29 -19.61
C ILE A 204 -18.20 -7.85 -20.83
N ASP A 205 -18.63 -6.96 -21.70
CA ASP A 205 -19.46 -7.34 -22.84
C ASP A 205 -19.04 -6.63 -24.15
N LEU A 206 -19.82 -6.81 -25.20
CA LEU A 206 -19.53 -6.23 -26.51
C LEU A 206 -19.64 -4.69 -26.50
N TYR A 207 -20.41 -4.09 -25.59
CA TYR A 207 -20.49 -2.63 -25.46
C TYR A 207 -19.17 -2.05 -25.05
N ASP A 208 -18.40 -2.72 -24.19
CA ASP A 208 -17.08 -2.27 -23.73
C ASP A 208 -16.08 -2.24 -24.88
N ALA A 209 -16.05 -3.31 -25.66
CA ALA A 209 -15.23 -3.35 -26.89
C ALA A 209 -15.60 -2.22 -27.87
N ILE A 210 -16.89 -1.90 -27.99
CA ILE A 210 -17.38 -0.80 -28.82
C ILE A 210 -16.96 0.55 -28.28
N GLU A 211 -16.99 0.75 -26.96
CA GLU A 211 -16.56 2.02 -26.33
C GLU A 211 -15.06 2.27 -26.53
N ILE A 212 -14.22 1.21 -26.42
CA ILE A 212 -12.80 1.29 -26.75
C ILE A 212 -12.60 1.65 -28.21
N ALA A 213 -13.30 0.96 -29.11
CA ALA A 213 -13.22 1.26 -30.54
C ALA A 213 -13.65 2.70 -30.90
N LYS A 214 -14.68 3.24 -30.23
CA LYS A 214 -15.09 4.64 -30.38
C LYS A 214 -14.00 5.62 -29.95
N ALA A 215 -13.30 5.33 -28.87
CA ALA A 215 -12.20 6.16 -28.40
C ALA A 215 -11.03 6.17 -29.40
N ILE A 216 -10.66 5.00 -29.94
CA ILE A 216 -9.62 4.87 -30.96
C ILE A 216 -9.99 5.63 -32.24
N MET A 217 -11.26 5.63 -32.64
CA MET A 217 -11.75 6.38 -33.78
C MET A 217 -11.93 7.89 -33.50
N GLY A 218 -11.59 8.36 -32.30
CA GLY A 218 -11.73 9.78 -31.92
C GLY A 218 -13.17 10.24 -31.67
N MET A 219 -14.11 9.31 -31.54
CA MET A 219 -15.54 9.58 -31.26
C MET A 219 -15.80 9.77 -29.75
N ARG A 220 -14.86 9.37 -28.90
CA ARG A 220 -14.89 9.49 -27.44
C ARG A 220 -13.47 9.79 -26.93
N THR A 221 -13.37 10.50 -25.80
CA THR A 221 -12.09 10.70 -25.07
C THR A 221 -12.23 10.06 -23.72
N PHE A 222 -11.29 9.19 -23.35
CA PHE A 222 -11.24 8.59 -22.03
C PHE A 222 -10.55 9.51 -21.01
N THR A 223 -11.06 9.51 -19.79
CA THR A 223 -10.34 10.02 -18.62
C THR A 223 -9.12 9.13 -18.32
N GLU A 224 -8.23 9.57 -17.44
CA GLU A 224 -7.08 8.74 -17.03
C GLU A 224 -7.53 7.48 -16.28
N GLU A 225 -8.64 7.53 -15.54
CA GLU A 225 -9.23 6.36 -14.88
C GLU A 225 -9.82 5.38 -15.89
N GLU A 226 -10.60 5.87 -16.87
CA GLU A 226 -11.14 5.04 -17.93
C GLU A 226 -10.06 4.38 -18.80
N LYS A 227 -8.92 5.03 -19.00
CA LYS A 227 -7.78 4.42 -19.70
C LYS A 227 -7.22 3.20 -18.97
N LEU A 228 -7.14 3.25 -17.63
CA LEU A 228 -6.70 2.11 -16.84
C LEU A 228 -7.67 0.92 -16.93
N ILE A 229 -8.96 1.20 -17.06
CA ILE A 229 -10.00 0.18 -17.24
C ILE A 229 -9.99 -0.36 -18.67
N ALA A 230 -9.75 0.50 -19.66
CA ALA A 230 -9.74 0.17 -21.07
C ALA A 230 -8.50 -0.63 -21.52
N ASP A 231 -7.37 -0.52 -20.83
CA ASP A 231 -6.16 -1.32 -21.06
C ASP A 231 -6.38 -2.76 -20.55
N PHE A 232 -7.17 -3.50 -21.33
CA PHE A 232 -7.62 -4.84 -20.95
C PHE A 232 -6.47 -5.87 -20.97
N ASN A 233 -5.55 -5.72 -21.92
CA ASN A 233 -4.39 -6.61 -22.06
C ASN A 233 -3.23 -6.23 -21.13
N LYS A 234 -3.31 -5.05 -20.44
CA LYS A 234 -2.32 -4.51 -19.50
C LYS A 234 -0.94 -4.25 -20.11
N ASP A 235 -0.90 -3.83 -21.38
CA ASP A 235 0.36 -3.50 -22.05
C ASP A 235 0.75 -2.02 -21.88
N GLY A 236 -0.09 -1.21 -21.23
CA GLY A 236 0.11 0.21 -20.93
C GLY A 236 -0.39 1.14 -22.03
N THR A 237 -1.07 0.61 -23.05
CA THR A 237 -1.68 1.39 -24.13
C THR A 237 -3.13 0.97 -24.34
N VAL A 238 -4.01 1.94 -24.58
CA VAL A 238 -5.39 1.64 -24.96
C VAL A 238 -5.49 1.67 -26.48
N ASP A 239 -5.61 0.52 -27.09
CA ASP A 239 -5.68 0.37 -28.54
C ASP A 239 -6.65 -0.71 -29.02
N LEU A 240 -6.62 -1.04 -30.31
CA LEU A 240 -7.54 -2.00 -30.90
C LEU A 240 -7.37 -3.42 -30.33
N TYR A 241 -6.19 -3.75 -29.81
CA TYR A 241 -5.96 -5.07 -29.22
C TYR A 241 -6.78 -5.29 -27.97
N ASP A 242 -7.02 -4.26 -27.15
CA ASP A 242 -7.89 -4.34 -25.97
C ASP A 242 -9.32 -4.70 -26.36
N ALA A 243 -9.87 -4.00 -27.33
CA ALA A 243 -11.22 -4.28 -27.86
C ALA A 243 -11.31 -5.71 -28.45
N ILE A 244 -10.25 -6.17 -29.13
CA ILE A 244 -10.19 -7.52 -29.70
C ILE A 244 -10.11 -8.58 -28.58
N GLU A 245 -9.32 -8.36 -27.55
CA GLU A 245 -9.18 -9.28 -26.42
C GLU A 245 -10.52 -9.40 -25.66
N ILE A 246 -11.22 -8.30 -25.39
CA ILE A 246 -12.59 -8.34 -24.84
C ILE A 246 -13.49 -9.18 -25.73
N ALA A 247 -13.53 -8.87 -27.02
CA ALA A 247 -14.39 -9.62 -27.97
C ALA A 247 -14.05 -11.13 -28.01
N ARG A 248 -12.78 -11.50 -27.85
CA ARG A 248 -12.35 -12.90 -27.76
C ARG A 248 -12.85 -13.62 -26.52
N THR A 249 -12.95 -12.92 -25.38
CA THR A 249 -13.47 -13.52 -24.13
C THR A 249 -14.94 -13.91 -24.24
N LEU A 250 -15.69 -13.24 -25.14
CA LEU A 250 -17.12 -13.42 -25.34
C LEU A 250 -17.45 -14.55 -26.35
N LEU A 251 -16.44 -15.06 -27.05
CA LEU A 251 -16.66 -16.15 -28.00
C LEU A 251 -16.82 -17.50 -27.28
N PRO A 252 -17.76 -18.35 -27.67
CA PRO A 252 -17.88 -19.69 -27.11
C PRO A 252 -16.60 -20.50 -27.37
N LYS A 253 -16.11 -21.18 -26.32
CA LYS A 253 -14.93 -22.08 -26.39
C LYS A 253 -15.33 -23.40 -27.06
#